data_ca4d8591b11717410a7561c708b1d750
#
_entry.id   ca4d8591b11717410a7561c708b1d750
#
_cell.length_a   1.000
_cell.length_b   1.000
_cell.length_c   1.000
_cell.angle_alpha   90.00
_cell.angle_beta   90.00
_cell.angle_gamma   90.00
#
_symmetry.space_group_name_H-M   'P 1'
#
loop_
_entity.id
_entity.type
_entity.pdbx_description
1 polymer ?
#
loop_
_entity_poly.entity_id
_entity_poly.type
_entity_poly.pdbx_seq_one_letter_code
_entity_poly.pdbx_strand_id
1 'polypeptide(L)'
;MSRIGNKPVQIPAGVEVAVNGTNVVVKGPKGQLELDVFEKLAINVEDNVLTVSRPDDERETRARHGLTRALIHNMVVGVSEGFEKKLELAGVGYRVQQKGKNLEFSLGFSHPVIVEAPEGITFEVPDNTHVNVKGINKQQVGQIAAEIRGHRPPEPYKGKGIHYVGEHIRRKLGKAAK
;
A
#
# COMPACT_ATOMS: atom_id res chain seq x y z
N MET A 1 12.44 24.27 -6.07
CA MET A 1 13.17 22.97 -6.08
C MET A 1 12.33 21.89 -5.43
N SER A 2 12.31 20.65 -5.97
CA SER A 2 11.58 19.51 -5.36
C SER A 2 12.48 18.80 -4.35
N ARG A 3 12.18 18.91 -3.05
CA ARG A 3 12.93 18.19 -2.00
C ARG A 3 12.83 16.67 -2.12
N ILE A 4 11.72 16.15 -2.67
CA ILE A 4 11.48 14.72 -2.84
C ILE A 4 12.16 14.22 -4.12
N GLY A 5 11.97 14.90 -5.25
CA GLY A 5 12.51 14.46 -6.54
C GLY A 5 14.04 14.37 -6.57
N ASN A 6 14.73 15.32 -5.94
CA ASN A 6 16.19 15.37 -5.91
C ASN A 6 16.83 14.38 -4.90
N LYS A 7 16.04 13.72 -4.05
CA LYS A 7 16.58 12.77 -3.09
C LYS A 7 16.96 11.46 -3.80
N PRO A 8 18.21 11.00 -3.72
CA PRO A 8 18.63 9.75 -4.34
C PRO A 8 17.85 8.56 -3.74
N VAL A 9 17.73 7.49 -4.52
CA VAL A 9 17.16 6.20 -4.09
C VAL A 9 18.30 5.21 -3.98
N GLN A 10 18.53 4.71 -2.77
CA GLN A 10 19.52 3.64 -2.53
C GLN A 10 18.91 2.32 -3.00
N ILE A 11 19.71 1.55 -3.75
CA ILE A 11 19.36 0.20 -4.22
C ILE A 11 20.02 -0.79 -3.26
N PRO A 12 19.26 -1.53 -2.43
CA PRO A 12 19.83 -2.50 -1.51
C PRO A 12 20.41 -3.71 -2.25
N ALA A 13 21.30 -4.43 -1.60
CA ALA A 13 21.85 -5.67 -2.13
C ALA A 13 20.75 -6.67 -2.47
N GLY A 14 20.83 -7.30 -3.64
CA GLY A 14 19.82 -8.25 -4.13
C GLY A 14 18.64 -7.60 -4.88
N VAL A 15 18.68 -6.30 -5.11
CA VAL A 15 17.71 -5.60 -5.99
C VAL A 15 18.44 -5.13 -7.25
N GLU A 16 17.87 -5.45 -8.40
CA GLU A 16 18.35 -5.01 -9.72
C GLU A 16 17.36 -4.01 -10.32
N VAL A 17 17.87 -2.94 -10.90
CA VAL A 17 17.07 -1.94 -11.60
C VAL A 17 17.55 -1.86 -13.05
N ALA A 18 16.66 -2.18 -13.98
CA ALA A 18 16.88 -2.04 -15.41
C ALA A 18 16.05 -0.88 -15.96
N VAL A 19 16.68 0.00 -16.72
CA VAL A 19 16.04 1.16 -17.36
C VAL A 19 16.08 0.95 -18.88
N ASN A 20 14.91 0.76 -19.48
CA ASN A 20 14.73 0.52 -20.91
C ASN A 20 13.92 1.67 -21.51
N GLY A 21 14.58 2.75 -21.90
CA GLY A 21 13.89 3.96 -22.36
C GLY A 21 13.02 4.57 -21.24
N THR A 22 11.71 4.56 -21.45
CA THR A 22 10.74 5.04 -20.45
C THR A 22 10.30 3.96 -19.44
N ASN A 23 10.57 2.69 -19.71
CA ASN A 23 10.16 1.60 -18.83
C ASN A 23 11.26 1.27 -17.82
N VAL A 24 10.91 1.30 -16.55
CA VAL A 24 11.77 0.95 -15.41
C VAL A 24 11.30 -0.35 -14.80
N VAL A 25 12.17 -1.33 -14.77
CA VAL A 25 11.92 -2.65 -14.20
C VAL A 25 12.77 -2.81 -12.95
N VAL A 26 12.15 -3.12 -11.82
CA VAL A 26 12.82 -3.39 -10.54
C VAL A 26 12.57 -4.82 -10.15
N LYS A 27 13.66 -5.59 -10.02
CA LYS A 27 13.65 -7.00 -9.62
C LYS A 27 14.29 -7.16 -8.24
N GLY A 28 13.70 -7.99 -7.40
CA GLY A 28 14.22 -8.29 -6.09
C GLY A 28 13.81 -9.68 -5.59
N PRO A 29 14.17 -10.04 -4.35
CA PRO A 29 13.90 -11.36 -3.79
C PRO A 29 12.40 -11.71 -3.69
N LYS A 30 11.51 -10.70 -3.61
CA LYS A 30 10.06 -10.92 -3.47
C LYS A 30 9.29 -10.86 -4.79
N GLY A 31 9.94 -10.46 -5.89
CA GLY A 31 9.31 -10.39 -7.20
C GLY A 31 9.83 -9.25 -8.06
N GLN A 32 9.04 -8.90 -9.05
CA GLN A 32 9.37 -7.87 -10.03
C GLN A 32 8.22 -6.88 -10.14
N LEU A 33 8.54 -5.61 -10.27
CA LEU A 33 7.61 -4.53 -10.58
C LEU A 33 8.14 -3.74 -11.76
N GLU A 34 7.22 -3.17 -12.54
CA GLU A 34 7.54 -2.31 -13.67
C GLU A 34 6.73 -1.01 -13.61
N LEU A 35 7.30 0.04 -14.18
CA LEU A 35 6.73 1.37 -14.21
C LEU A 35 7.13 2.10 -15.50
N ASP A 36 6.14 2.63 -16.19
CA ASP A 36 6.38 3.56 -17.29
C ASP A 36 6.54 4.99 -16.76
N VAL A 37 7.69 5.55 -17.05
CA VAL A 37 8.11 6.88 -16.59
C VAL A 37 7.79 7.91 -17.68
N PHE A 38 7.50 9.13 -17.25
CA PHE A 38 7.27 10.23 -18.16
C PHE A 38 8.51 10.51 -19.01
N GLU A 39 8.34 10.59 -20.35
CA GLU A 39 9.39 10.65 -21.35
C GLU A 39 10.43 11.75 -21.14
N LYS A 40 10.02 12.90 -20.58
CA LYS A 40 10.93 14.02 -20.29
C LYS A 40 11.86 13.79 -19.09
N LEU A 41 11.64 12.74 -18.29
CA LEU A 41 12.48 12.47 -17.13
C LEU A 41 13.61 11.52 -17.50
N ALA A 42 14.83 11.82 -17.07
CA ALA A 42 15.97 10.91 -17.21
C ALA A 42 16.26 10.21 -15.87
N ILE A 43 16.56 8.92 -15.95
CA ILE A 43 16.88 8.08 -14.82
C ILE A 43 18.31 7.60 -14.98
N ASN A 44 19.16 7.91 -14.01
CA ASN A 44 20.55 7.46 -13.95
C ASN A 44 20.74 6.51 -12.77
N VAL A 45 21.42 5.41 -13.01
CA VAL A 45 21.78 4.42 -12.00
C VAL A 45 23.30 4.32 -11.97
N GLU A 46 23.91 4.75 -10.87
CA GLU A 46 25.37 4.73 -10.64
C GLU A 46 25.63 4.25 -9.22
N ASP A 47 26.58 3.34 -9.04
CA ASP A 47 27.04 2.86 -7.72
C ASP A 47 25.91 2.46 -6.75
N ASN A 48 24.90 1.73 -7.23
CA ASN A 48 23.72 1.34 -6.46
C ASN A 48 22.86 2.52 -5.97
N VAL A 49 22.98 3.65 -6.61
CA VAL A 49 22.17 4.85 -6.36
C VAL A 49 21.40 5.22 -7.62
N LEU A 50 20.09 5.35 -7.50
CA LEU A 50 19.23 5.81 -8.57
C LEU A 50 18.88 7.27 -8.35
N THR A 51 19.09 8.09 -9.38
CA THR A 51 18.69 9.50 -9.42
C THR A 51 17.74 9.75 -10.57
N VAL A 52 16.74 10.57 -10.33
CA VAL A 52 15.81 11.04 -11.36
C VAL A 52 16.15 12.49 -11.65
N SER A 53 16.37 12.82 -12.92
CA SER A 53 16.63 14.20 -13.36
C SER A 53 15.52 14.69 -14.27
N ARG A 54 15.39 16.01 -14.37
CA ARG A 54 14.42 16.68 -15.23
C ARG A 54 15.10 17.76 -16.07
N PRO A 55 14.68 17.97 -17.33
CA PRO A 55 15.30 18.97 -18.22
C PRO A 55 14.85 20.40 -17.94
N ASP A 56 13.67 20.59 -17.37
CA ASP A 56 13.03 21.89 -17.17
C ASP A 56 12.32 22.00 -15.81
N ASP A 57 11.85 23.22 -15.49
CA ASP A 57 11.10 23.55 -14.27
C ASP A 57 9.61 23.78 -14.54
N GLU A 58 9.08 23.27 -15.67
CA GLU A 58 7.65 23.31 -15.97
C GLU A 58 6.84 22.65 -14.84
N ARG A 59 5.61 23.13 -14.64
CA ARG A 59 4.75 22.67 -13.55
C ARG A 59 4.49 21.16 -13.60
N GLU A 60 4.26 20.64 -14.80
CA GLU A 60 3.99 19.22 -15.02
C GLU A 60 5.23 18.37 -14.76
N THR A 61 6.37 18.74 -15.34
CA THR A 61 7.65 18.04 -15.17
C THR A 61 8.08 18.01 -13.71
N ARG A 62 7.91 19.12 -12.97
CA ARG A 62 8.16 19.17 -11.53
C ARG A 62 7.28 18.23 -10.71
N ALA A 63 5.98 18.17 -11.06
CA ALA A 63 5.03 17.30 -10.37
C ALA A 63 5.39 15.82 -10.62
N ARG A 64 5.64 15.45 -11.87
CA ARG A 64 6.00 14.08 -12.27
C ARG A 64 7.36 13.65 -11.74
N HIS A 65 8.35 14.56 -11.63
CA HIS A 65 9.67 14.27 -11.07
C HIS A 65 9.57 13.70 -9.65
N GLY A 66 8.84 14.38 -8.75
CA GLY A 66 8.66 13.90 -7.38
C GLY A 66 7.86 12.61 -7.28
N LEU A 67 6.82 12.48 -8.12
CA LEU A 67 5.98 11.26 -8.20
C LEU A 67 6.81 10.06 -8.65
N THR A 68 7.52 10.17 -9.77
CA THR A 68 8.33 9.08 -10.34
C THR A 68 9.37 8.59 -9.34
N ARG A 69 10.10 9.53 -8.73
CA ARG A 69 11.10 9.16 -7.69
C ARG A 69 10.43 8.39 -6.53
N ALA A 70 9.27 8.84 -6.06
CA ALA A 70 8.56 8.18 -4.96
C ALA A 70 8.04 6.78 -5.36
N LEU A 71 7.56 6.62 -6.58
CA LEU A 71 7.11 5.33 -7.10
C LEU A 71 8.28 4.34 -7.23
N ILE A 72 9.41 4.75 -7.81
CA ILE A 72 10.59 3.89 -7.92
C ILE A 72 11.10 3.49 -6.53
N HIS A 73 11.16 4.43 -5.58
CA HIS A 73 11.54 4.09 -4.20
C HIS A 73 10.59 3.07 -3.57
N ASN A 74 9.29 3.22 -3.78
CA ASN A 74 8.31 2.24 -3.30
C ASN A 74 8.50 0.88 -3.98
N MET A 75 8.86 0.83 -5.27
CA MET A 75 9.15 -0.42 -5.97
C MET A 75 10.37 -1.12 -5.38
N VAL A 76 11.46 -0.38 -5.15
CA VAL A 76 12.69 -0.92 -4.53
C VAL A 76 12.41 -1.51 -3.14
N VAL A 77 11.69 -0.77 -2.28
CA VAL A 77 11.27 -1.27 -0.96
C VAL A 77 10.32 -2.46 -1.08
N GLY A 78 9.38 -2.41 -2.03
CA GLY A 78 8.40 -3.46 -2.24
C GLY A 78 9.00 -4.79 -2.64
N VAL A 79 9.96 -4.81 -3.57
CA VAL A 79 10.60 -6.05 -4.03
C VAL A 79 11.65 -6.57 -3.03
N SER A 80 12.17 -5.73 -2.14
CA SER A 80 13.13 -6.12 -1.10
C SER A 80 12.43 -6.59 0.19
N GLU A 81 11.68 -5.70 0.83
CA GLU A 81 11.05 -5.91 2.14
C GLU A 81 9.57 -6.31 2.02
N GLY A 82 8.89 -5.77 1.01
CA GLY A 82 7.45 -5.86 0.87
C GLY A 82 6.71 -4.80 1.69
N PHE A 83 5.40 -4.73 1.49
CA PHE A 83 4.51 -3.87 2.27
C PHE A 83 3.48 -4.69 3.02
N GLU A 84 3.13 -4.21 4.21
CA GLU A 84 2.10 -4.78 5.05
C GLU A 84 1.16 -3.69 5.56
N LYS A 85 -0.15 -3.95 5.54
CA LYS A 85 -1.17 -3.17 6.24
C LYS A 85 -1.95 -4.07 7.17
N LYS A 86 -2.02 -3.68 8.43
CA LYS A 86 -2.71 -4.41 9.49
C LYS A 86 -4.05 -3.78 9.78
N LEU A 87 -5.10 -4.59 9.80
CA LEU A 87 -6.46 -4.21 10.08
C LEU A 87 -6.96 -4.97 11.32
N GLU A 88 -7.80 -4.31 12.09
CA GLU A 88 -8.45 -4.86 13.28
C GLU A 88 -9.97 -4.71 13.16
N LEU A 89 -10.68 -5.76 13.54
CA LEU A 89 -12.13 -5.82 13.59
C LEU A 89 -12.59 -5.60 15.04
N ALA A 90 -13.22 -4.48 15.31
CA ALA A 90 -13.81 -4.18 16.61
C ALA A 90 -15.32 -4.38 16.57
N GLY A 91 -15.86 -5.15 17.50
CA GLY A 91 -17.30 -5.35 17.66
C GLY A 91 -17.69 -6.78 18.00
N VAL A 92 -18.74 -6.91 18.83
CA VAL A 92 -19.27 -8.23 19.24
C VAL A 92 -19.78 -8.98 18.02
N GLY A 93 -19.28 -10.20 17.83
CA GLY A 93 -19.66 -11.08 16.72
C GLY A 93 -18.98 -10.78 15.37
N TYR A 94 -18.11 -9.76 15.30
CA TYR A 94 -17.28 -9.54 14.11
C TYR A 94 -16.12 -10.51 14.10
N ARG A 95 -15.93 -11.17 12.98
CA ARG A 95 -14.84 -12.12 12.80
C ARG A 95 -14.43 -12.21 11.33
N VAL A 96 -13.21 -12.63 11.13
CA VAL A 96 -12.64 -12.93 9.83
C VAL A 96 -12.09 -14.36 9.83
N GLN A 97 -12.18 -15.01 8.71
CA GLN A 97 -11.59 -16.35 8.48
C GLN A 97 -10.94 -16.36 7.11
N GLN A 98 -9.82 -17.04 7.00
CA GLN A 98 -9.17 -17.27 5.72
C GLN A 98 -9.75 -18.52 5.07
N LYS A 99 -10.25 -18.40 3.84
CA LYS A 99 -10.71 -19.52 3.00
C LYS A 99 -9.83 -19.62 1.75
N GLY A 100 -8.83 -20.47 1.82
CA GLY A 100 -7.81 -20.57 0.77
C GLY A 100 -7.01 -19.29 0.64
N LYS A 101 -7.10 -18.62 -0.51
CA LYS A 101 -6.47 -17.30 -0.75
C LYS A 101 -7.36 -16.13 -0.34
N ASN A 102 -8.66 -16.35 -0.14
CA ASN A 102 -9.66 -15.31 0.09
C ASN A 102 -9.95 -15.13 1.57
N LEU A 103 -10.56 -14.00 1.92
CA LEU A 103 -11.07 -13.71 3.25
C LEU A 103 -12.59 -13.77 3.26
N GLU A 104 -13.13 -14.35 4.33
CA GLU A 104 -14.57 -14.31 4.64
C GLU A 104 -14.78 -13.55 5.93
N PHE A 105 -15.58 -12.49 5.86
CA PHE A 105 -15.91 -11.64 7.00
C PHE A 105 -17.35 -11.86 7.45
N SER A 106 -17.55 -12.00 8.76
CA SER A 106 -18.84 -11.89 9.43
C SER A 106 -18.92 -10.52 10.12
N LEU A 107 -19.69 -9.59 9.55
CA LEU A 107 -19.74 -8.19 9.98
C LEU A 107 -21.13 -7.78 10.47
N GLY A 108 -21.98 -8.76 10.85
CA GLY A 108 -23.35 -8.50 11.26
C GLY A 108 -24.32 -8.18 10.12
N PHE A 109 -23.96 -8.55 8.90
CA PHE A 109 -24.86 -8.61 7.74
C PHE A 109 -25.58 -9.97 7.69
N SER A 110 -26.66 -10.07 6.91
CA SER A 110 -27.39 -11.33 6.67
C SER A 110 -26.59 -12.36 5.88
N HIS A 111 -25.50 -11.95 5.23
CA HIS A 111 -24.60 -12.77 4.43
C HIS A 111 -23.13 -12.46 4.79
N PRO A 112 -22.23 -13.41 4.62
CA PRO A 112 -20.79 -13.15 4.76
C PRO A 112 -20.29 -12.26 3.62
N VAL A 113 -19.28 -11.44 3.91
CA VAL A 113 -18.58 -10.64 2.90
C VAL A 113 -17.31 -11.40 2.50
N ILE A 114 -17.18 -11.70 1.21
CA ILE A 114 -16.01 -12.39 0.67
C ILE A 114 -15.13 -11.36 -0.03
N VAL A 115 -13.83 -11.36 0.31
CA VAL A 115 -12.82 -10.54 -0.35
C VAL A 115 -11.82 -11.48 -1.01
N GLU A 116 -11.74 -11.41 -2.32
CA GLU A 116 -10.79 -12.20 -3.11
C GLU A 116 -9.41 -11.58 -3.08
N ALA A 117 -8.37 -12.43 -3.02
CA ALA A 117 -6.99 -11.97 -3.12
C ALA A 117 -6.64 -11.70 -4.60
N PRO A 118 -6.40 -10.46 -5.01
CA PRO A 118 -5.90 -10.19 -6.34
C PRO A 118 -4.44 -10.68 -6.47
N GLU A 119 -3.98 -10.77 -7.71
CA GLU A 119 -2.61 -11.19 -7.99
C GLU A 119 -1.59 -10.29 -7.29
N GLY A 120 -0.58 -10.88 -6.66
CA GLY A 120 0.46 -10.16 -5.91
C GLY A 120 0.07 -9.75 -4.48
N ILE A 121 -1.14 -10.07 -4.00
CA ILE A 121 -1.59 -9.84 -2.63
C ILE A 121 -1.71 -11.17 -1.87
N THR A 122 -1.24 -11.16 -0.64
CA THR A 122 -1.37 -12.28 0.30
C THR A 122 -2.04 -11.77 1.58
N PHE A 123 -3.04 -12.53 2.02
CA PHE A 123 -3.70 -12.30 3.31
C PHE A 123 -3.14 -13.23 4.37
N GLU A 124 -3.02 -12.72 5.57
CA GLU A 124 -2.67 -13.47 6.76
C GLU A 124 -3.65 -13.11 7.88
N VAL A 125 -4.23 -14.10 8.51
CA VAL A 125 -5.20 -13.96 9.58
C VAL A 125 -4.60 -14.56 10.85
N PRO A 126 -3.91 -13.74 11.68
CA PRO A 126 -3.29 -14.23 12.92
C PRO A 126 -4.33 -14.72 13.91
N ASP A 127 -5.47 -14.07 13.97
CA ASP A 127 -6.62 -14.40 14.78
C ASP A 127 -7.94 -13.95 14.13
N ASN A 128 -9.07 -14.28 14.74
CA ASN A 128 -10.40 -13.99 14.19
C ASN A 128 -10.74 -12.49 14.07
N THR A 129 -9.91 -11.59 14.58
CA THR A 129 -10.15 -10.15 14.65
C THR A 129 -9.08 -9.32 13.94
N HIS A 130 -8.00 -9.95 13.49
CA HIS A 130 -6.90 -9.25 12.81
C HIS A 130 -6.66 -9.80 11.41
N VAL A 131 -6.37 -8.89 10.49
CA VAL A 131 -5.99 -9.20 9.11
C VAL A 131 -4.77 -8.41 8.72
N ASN A 132 -3.77 -9.09 8.19
CA ASN A 132 -2.60 -8.50 7.58
C ASN A 132 -2.72 -8.63 6.05
N VAL A 133 -2.65 -7.50 5.35
CA VAL A 133 -2.63 -7.44 3.89
C VAL A 133 -1.18 -7.23 3.47
N LYS A 134 -0.59 -8.18 2.77
CA LYS A 134 0.82 -8.17 2.34
C LYS A 134 0.94 -8.19 0.82
N GLY A 135 1.97 -7.51 0.30
CA GLY A 135 2.26 -7.50 -1.13
C GLY A 135 3.50 -6.67 -1.46
N ILE A 136 3.95 -6.78 -2.71
CA ILE A 136 5.10 -6.02 -3.22
C ILE A 136 4.72 -4.63 -3.70
N ASN A 137 3.48 -4.44 -4.17
CA ASN A 137 2.99 -3.16 -4.67
C ASN A 137 2.27 -2.38 -3.57
N LYS A 138 2.88 -1.27 -3.12
CA LYS A 138 2.34 -0.41 -2.06
C LYS A 138 0.95 0.13 -2.34
N GLN A 139 0.68 0.51 -3.59
CA GLN A 139 -0.62 1.06 -4.00
C GLN A 139 -1.70 -0.01 -3.89
N GLN A 140 -1.41 -1.21 -4.39
CA GLN A 140 -2.33 -2.34 -4.36
C GLN A 140 -2.63 -2.79 -2.92
N VAL A 141 -1.60 -2.93 -2.08
CA VAL A 141 -1.75 -3.24 -0.64
C VAL A 141 -2.62 -2.18 0.05
N GLY A 142 -2.38 -0.90 -0.24
CA GLY A 142 -3.15 0.21 0.32
C GLY A 142 -4.60 0.22 -0.14
N GLN A 143 -4.84 -0.05 -1.43
CA GLN A 143 -6.18 -0.09 -2.02
C GLN A 143 -7.02 -1.22 -1.42
N ILE A 144 -6.51 -2.44 -1.40
CA ILE A 144 -7.20 -3.60 -0.83
C ILE A 144 -7.49 -3.41 0.67
N ALA A 145 -6.53 -2.88 1.41
CA ALA A 145 -6.75 -2.58 2.83
C ALA A 145 -7.86 -1.52 3.03
N ALA A 146 -7.93 -0.51 2.16
CA ALA A 146 -8.99 0.50 2.20
C ALA A 146 -10.37 -0.08 1.81
N GLU A 147 -10.43 -0.97 0.84
CA GLU A 147 -11.65 -1.68 0.44
C GLU A 147 -12.18 -2.56 1.59
N ILE A 148 -11.31 -3.35 2.22
CA ILE A 148 -11.68 -4.15 3.39
C ILE A 148 -12.25 -3.25 4.50
N ARG A 149 -11.55 -2.14 4.82
CA ARG A 149 -12.04 -1.17 5.80
C ARG A 149 -13.37 -0.53 5.39
N GLY A 150 -13.57 -0.31 4.10
CA GLY A 150 -14.79 0.28 3.51
C GLY A 150 -16.05 -0.56 3.68
N HIS A 151 -15.96 -1.89 3.80
CA HIS A 151 -17.11 -2.76 4.01
C HIS A 151 -17.85 -2.45 5.32
N ARG A 152 -17.13 -2.07 6.36
CA ARG A 152 -17.71 -1.66 7.65
C ARG A 152 -16.79 -0.69 8.37
N PRO A 153 -16.79 0.60 8.00
CA PRO A 153 -15.92 1.59 8.63
C PRO A 153 -16.28 1.77 10.11
N PRO A 154 -15.33 2.16 10.96
CA PRO A 154 -15.59 2.32 12.40
C PRO A 154 -16.60 3.42 12.65
N GLU A 155 -17.60 3.14 13.47
CA GLU A 155 -18.61 4.12 13.87
C GLU A 155 -18.08 5.02 15.01
N PRO A 156 -18.57 6.25 15.14
CA PRO A 156 -17.96 7.24 16.03
C PRO A 156 -18.34 7.13 17.50
N TYR A 157 -19.23 6.21 17.92
CA TYR A 157 -19.66 6.12 19.30
C TYR A 157 -18.88 5.07 20.09
N LYS A 158 -18.93 3.81 19.65
CA LYS A 158 -18.23 2.69 20.29
C LYS A 158 -16.98 2.25 19.53
N GLY A 159 -16.79 2.76 18.29
CA GLY A 159 -15.68 2.39 17.43
C GLY A 159 -15.85 1.02 16.76
N LYS A 160 -17.10 0.51 16.70
CA LYS A 160 -17.40 -0.77 16.06
C LYS A 160 -17.21 -0.68 14.55
N GLY A 161 -16.43 -1.60 13.98
CA GLY A 161 -16.10 -1.59 12.55
C GLY A 161 -14.71 -2.17 12.30
N ILE A 162 -14.22 -2.00 11.07
CA ILE A 162 -12.87 -2.38 10.65
C ILE A 162 -12.05 -1.10 10.60
N HIS A 163 -10.89 -1.10 11.25
CA HIS A 163 -9.95 0.02 11.24
C HIS A 163 -8.50 -0.46 11.10
N TYR A 164 -7.59 0.44 10.80
CA TYR A 164 -6.16 0.11 10.82
C TYR A 164 -5.67 -0.05 12.25
N VAL A 165 -4.76 -0.97 12.48
CA VAL A 165 -4.12 -1.12 13.79
C VAL A 165 -3.42 0.19 14.16
N GLY A 166 -3.77 0.73 15.33
CA GLY A 166 -3.28 2.03 15.81
C GLY A 166 -4.01 3.26 15.22
N GLU A 167 -5.08 3.07 14.47
CA GLU A 167 -5.92 4.19 13.99
C GLU A 167 -6.68 4.85 15.14
N HIS A 168 -6.47 6.15 15.32
CA HIS A 168 -7.24 6.92 16.31
C HIS A 168 -8.63 7.25 15.78
N ILE A 169 -9.66 6.61 16.35
CA ILE A 169 -11.06 6.87 16.00
C ILE A 169 -11.59 8.02 16.85
N ARG A 170 -11.93 9.13 16.23
CA ARG A 170 -12.55 10.27 16.91
C ARG A 170 -13.95 9.89 17.38
N ARG A 171 -14.10 9.68 18.70
CA ARG A 171 -15.39 9.32 19.31
C ARG A 171 -16.25 10.53 19.62
N LYS A 172 -17.56 10.34 19.46
CA LYS A 172 -18.58 11.30 19.87
C LYS A 172 -19.28 10.80 21.13
N LEU A 173 -19.71 11.73 21.98
CA LEU A 173 -20.58 11.40 23.09
C LEU A 173 -21.99 11.07 22.56
N GLY A 174 -22.58 9.98 23.04
CA GLY A 174 -23.97 9.66 22.79
C GLY A 174 -24.91 10.70 23.47
N LYS A 175 -26.18 10.65 23.14
CA LYS A 175 -27.19 11.43 23.88
C LYS A 175 -27.19 10.96 25.35
N ALA A 176 -26.99 11.90 26.26
CA ALA A 176 -27.21 11.61 27.68
C ALA A 176 -28.69 11.25 27.87
N ALA A 177 -28.96 10.08 28.43
CA ALA A 177 -30.31 9.77 28.91
C ALA A 177 -30.61 10.75 30.06
N LYS A 178 -31.64 11.55 29.91
CA LYS A 178 -32.22 12.32 31.04
C LYS A 178 -32.94 11.37 31.99
#